data_93d0f17979067b3928201f7ae54fa635
#
_entry.id   93d0f17979067b3928201f7ae54fa635
#
_cell.length_a   1.000
_cell.length_b   1.000
_cell.length_c   1.000
_cell.angle_alpha   90.00
_cell.angle_beta   90.00
_cell.angle_gamma   90.00
#
_symmetry.space_group_name_H-M   'P 1'
#
loop_
_entity.id
_entity.type
_entity.pdbx_description
1 polymer ?
#
loop_
_entity_poly.entity_id
_entity_poly.type
_entity_poly.pdbx_seq_one_letter_code
_entity_poly.pdbx_strand_id
1 'polypeptide(L)'
;MRLGTRIRAISLVSAGLFVVSACGGSNTVSQNLAPASQQILRANNGVEPNSFDPTQQTYTYEGAVGRHVFETLLRPKLDNSDVEPAAAKSYDVSTDGLTYTFHLQTNAKWSDGKPVTASDWVYGFKHLLNPALAAGYVDPFFDTTIAGAANYGTIDVSSASAIDAFLNGLGVSAPDANTFVIKLQAPAAYFKWVVTLWQAAPIRKDVVEAAAGGTFASTDTTKAFAWANSATTIIGNGAFKISEIAAKDHVTLVPNPNYWGKAAILQKIILYEISDGNTAYSQYQTGALDMIGVPLADVTVVRNDPVLNKQAKLIPTNSNYWISYNGKKTPLDKADVRMALSKSIDRTKLVNDINHGNGAPMTGFIPKGMSGYDTTDNAQSFDPTAAKALLTKAGVTVADLSKLKLLTRNSTGSKTTNQFLVDQWNTNLGTSIQVDVIDSKTVTSRIRKGQFDIYGLDGWIGDYPDQQDWFDIFQTSACHSLNWGCITIPGYDALITKADGELDQVQRNKDYLTAQKMLIDNAVVGFMFQPYEYDLVKPYVGGLSITTGDDQNLPGDLRWTTAYITAH
;
A
#
# COMPACT_ATOMS: atom_id res chain seq x y z
N MET A 1 78.74 51.62 33.77
CA MET A 1 79.19 50.55 34.67
C MET A 1 78.09 49.52 34.80
N ARG A 2 78.35 48.25 34.52
CA ARG A 2 77.50 47.02 34.65
C ARG A 2 76.30 46.88 33.70
N LEU A 3 76.40 46.11 32.65
CA LEU A 3 76.26 44.67 32.44
C LEU A 3 74.89 44.16 32.92
N GLY A 4 74.03 43.75 32.01
CA GLY A 4 72.82 43.02 32.22
C GLY A 4 72.45 42.19 31.00
N THR A 5 72.36 40.95 31.13
CA THR A 5 72.34 39.79 30.25
C THR A 5 71.17 39.77 29.32
N ARG A 6 71.39 39.46 28.05
CA ARG A 6 70.40 39.19 27.03
C ARG A 6 69.92 37.73 27.08
N ILE A 7 68.63 37.51 27.17
CA ILE A 7 68.03 36.21 26.92
C ILE A 7 67.34 36.31 25.54
N ARG A 8 67.75 35.46 24.58
CA ARG A 8 67.13 35.31 23.23
C ARG A 8 65.94 34.37 23.33
N ALA A 9 64.79 34.87 22.98
CA ALA A 9 63.64 34.03 22.71
C ALA A 9 63.65 33.63 21.23
N ILE A 10 63.63 32.32 20.95
CA ILE A 10 63.48 31.71 19.61
C ILE A 10 61.99 31.60 19.31
N SER A 11 61.55 32.36 18.32
CA SER A 11 60.21 32.25 17.78
C SER A 11 60.17 31.15 16.71
N LEU A 12 59.47 30.06 16.97
CA LEU A 12 59.12 29.09 15.94
C LEU A 12 57.95 29.65 15.08
N VAL A 13 58.19 29.90 13.83
CA VAL A 13 57.17 30.22 12.83
C VAL A 13 56.65 28.90 12.28
N SER A 14 55.42 28.53 12.67
CA SER A 14 54.68 27.41 12.03
C SER A 14 54.03 27.93 10.78
N ALA A 15 54.52 27.51 9.60
CA ALA A 15 53.91 27.75 8.32
C ALA A 15 52.69 26.83 8.17
N GLY A 16 51.49 27.38 8.34
CA GLY A 16 50.22 26.68 7.99
C GLY A 16 49.98 26.76 6.49
N LEU A 17 50.03 25.63 5.79
CA LEU A 17 49.52 25.50 4.43
C LEU A 17 47.99 25.66 4.44
N PHE A 18 47.48 26.76 3.91
CA PHE A 18 46.08 26.87 3.51
C PHE A 18 45.92 26.17 2.17
N VAL A 19 45.32 24.95 2.20
CA VAL A 19 44.75 24.34 1.02
C VAL A 19 43.36 24.94 0.81
N VAL A 20 43.20 25.84 -0.13
CA VAL A 20 41.89 26.31 -0.58
C VAL A 20 41.31 25.23 -1.49
N SER A 21 40.49 24.36 -0.97
CA SER A 21 39.62 23.50 -1.78
C SER A 21 38.38 24.28 -2.15
N ALA A 22 38.32 24.75 -3.40
CA ALA A 22 37.07 25.19 -3.99
C ALA A 22 36.26 23.94 -4.38
N CYS A 23 35.28 23.58 -3.57
CA CYS A 23 34.25 22.65 -3.93
C CYS A 23 32.90 23.33 -3.82
N GLY A 24 32.10 23.19 -4.90
CA GLY A 24 30.78 23.76 -5.04
C GLY A 24 29.83 23.39 -3.90
N GLY A 25 29.08 24.38 -3.45
CA GLY A 25 28.19 24.27 -2.32
C GLY A 25 27.02 23.31 -2.59
N SER A 26 27.07 22.15 -1.99
CA SER A 26 25.89 21.47 -1.50
C SER A 26 25.65 21.99 -0.08
N ASN A 27 24.53 22.66 0.17
CA ASN A 27 24.09 23.03 1.50
C ASN A 27 23.81 21.75 2.32
N THR A 28 24.85 21.15 2.88
CA THR A 28 24.69 20.17 3.96
C THR A 28 24.32 20.98 5.21
N VAL A 29 23.02 21.05 5.49
CA VAL A 29 22.56 21.40 6.85
C VAL A 29 23.23 20.41 7.80
N SER A 30 24.11 20.90 8.68
CA SER A 30 24.68 20.10 9.75
C SER A 30 23.54 19.67 10.66
N GLN A 31 23.01 18.48 10.45
CA GLN A 31 21.97 17.91 11.27
C GLN A 31 22.59 17.60 12.64
N ASN A 32 22.02 18.16 13.69
CA ASN A 32 22.43 17.87 15.07
C ASN A 32 21.88 16.47 15.46
N LEU A 33 22.50 15.41 14.94
CA LEU A 33 22.08 14.04 15.19
C LEU A 33 22.29 13.67 16.66
N ALA A 34 21.31 12.95 17.22
CA ALA A 34 21.50 12.30 18.51
C ALA A 34 22.63 11.24 18.45
N PRO A 35 23.29 10.92 19.56
CA PRO A 35 24.26 9.82 19.61
C PRO A 35 23.70 8.51 19.08
N ALA A 36 24.56 7.63 18.56
CA ALA A 36 24.14 6.35 17.97
C ALA A 36 23.24 5.52 18.92
N SER A 37 23.53 5.54 20.23
CA SER A 37 22.71 4.83 21.23
C SER A 37 21.28 5.38 21.36
N GLN A 38 21.01 6.59 20.86
CA GLN A 38 19.70 7.24 20.86
C GLN A 38 19.03 7.25 19.48
N GLN A 39 19.67 6.71 18.45
CA GLN A 39 19.08 6.53 17.12
C GLN A 39 18.04 5.41 17.12
N ILE A 40 16.97 5.58 17.91
CA ILE A 40 15.90 4.62 18.12
C ILE A 40 14.58 5.26 17.71
N LEU A 41 13.90 4.67 16.74
CA LEU A 41 12.54 5.04 16.35
C LEU A 41 11.54 4.09 17.02
N ARG A 42 10.54 4.66 17.70
CA ARG A 42 9.45 3.93 18.37
C ARG A 42 8.13 4.29 17.69
N ALA A 43 7.61 3.37 16.88
CA ALA A 43 6.36 3.58 16.15
C ALA A 43 5.31 2.56 16.60
N ASN A 44 4.02 2.94 16.51
CA ASN A 44 2.95 2.00 16.78
C ASN A 44 2.46 1.38 15.47
N ASN A 45 2.73 0.09 15.28
CA ASN A 45 2.23 -0.71 14.17
C ASN A 45 0.76 -1.15 14.36
N GLY A 46 0.24 -1.00 15.56
CA GLY A 46 -1.15 -1.27 15.91
C GLY A 46 -1.49 -2.75 16.14
N VAL A 47 -0.99 -3.65 15.33
CA VAL A 47 -1.35 -5.08 15.33
C VAL A 47 -0.12 -5.94 15.11
N GLU A 48 -0.10 -7.13 15.71
CA GLU A 48 0.90 -8.17 15.47
C GLU A 48 0.81 -8.66 14.00
N PRO A 49 1.92 -8.75 13.26
CA PRO A 49 1.94 -9.39 11.95
C PRO A 49 1.49 -10.85 12.02
N ASN A 50 0.58 -11.25 11.13
CA ASN A 50 0.13 -12.65 11.07
C ASN A 50 1.23 -13.57 10.54
N SER A 51 2.15 -13.04 9.73
CA SER A 51 3.28 -13.77 9.17
C SER A 51 4.47 -12.86 8.93
N PHE A 52 5.66 -13.41 9.11
CA PHE A 52 6.93 -12.79 8.67
C PHE A 52 7.46 -13.38 7.34
N ASP A 53 6.74 -14.33 6.75
CA ASP A 53 6.94 -14.75 5.38
C ASP A 53 6.33 -13.70 4.44
N PRO A 54 7.11 -12.98 3.63
CA PRO A 54 6.59 -11.89 2.79
C PRO A 54 5.51 -12.37 1.81
N THR A 55 5.56 -13.63 1.37
CA THR A 55 4.57 -14.18 0.43
C THR A 55 3.20 -14.41 1.06
N GLN A 56 3.13 -14.48 2.40
CA GLN A 56 1.88 -14.69 3.16
C GLN A 56 1.29 -13.38 3.68
N GLN A 57 2.00 -12.29 3.57
CA GLN A 57 1.57 -10.99 4.07
C GLN A 57 0.52 -10.37 3.14
N THR A 58 -0.61 -9.95 3.72
CA THR A 58 -1.75 -9.36 2.99
C THR A 58 -2.20 -8.01 3.55
N TYR A 59 -1.65 -7.61 4.70
CA TYR A 59 -2.04 -6.37 5.37
C TYR A 59 -0.90 -5.37 5.42
N THR A 60 -1.24 -4.09 5.45
CA THR A 60 -0.28 -2.98 5.46
C THR A 60 0.66 -3.00 6.66
N TYR A 61 0.15 -3.34 7.84
CA TYR A 61 0.95 -3.48 9.06
C TYR A 61 1.97 -4.64 9.00
N GLU A 62 1.75 -5.65 8.15
CA GLU A 62 2.73 -6.70 7.85
C GLU A 62 3.79 -6.16 6.89
N GLY A 63 3.35 -5.43 5.86
CA GLY A 63 4.21 -4.74 4.91
C GLY A 63 5.17 -3.75 5.59
N ALA A 64 4.75 -3.08 6.66
CA ALA A 64 5.59 -2.18 7.45
C ALA A 64 6.82 -2.89 8.06
N VAL A 65 6.76 -4.19 8.28
CA VAL A 65 7.93 -5.00 8.66
C VAL A 65 8.61 -5.59 7.42
N GLY A 66 7.82 -6.20 6.53
CA GLY A 66 8.31 -6.96 5.38
C GLY A 66 9.23 -6.15 4.48
N ARG A 67 8.82 -4.93 4.09
CA ARG A 67 9.57 -4.06 3.17
C ARG A 67 10.91 -3.54 3.71
N HIS A 68 11.13 -3.60 5.01
CA HIS A 68 12.42 -3.25 5.61
C HIS A 68 13.37 -4.45 5.72
N VAL A 69 12.81 -5.64 5.85
CA VAL A 69 13.56 -6.90 6.01
C VAL A 69 13.87 -7.53 4.65
N PHE A 70 12.96 -7.38 3.69
CA PHE A 70 13.10 -7.92 2.34
C PHE A 70 13.07 -6.79 1.30
N GLU A 71 14.05 -6.76 0.42
CA GLU A 71 14.08 -5.85 -0.71
C GLU A 71 13.67 -6.56 -1.98
N THR A 72 12.72 -5.99 -2.70
CA THR A 72 12.19 -6.48 -3.97
C THR A 72 13.09 -6.09 -5.15
N LEU A 73 12.76 -6.54 -6.36
CA LEU A 73 13.54 -6.24 -7.57
C LEU A 73 13.60 -4.74 -7.87
N LEU A 74 12.45 -4.07 -7.81
CA LEU A 74 12.27 -2.63 -8.00
C LEU A 74 11.54 -2.07 -6.79
N ARG A 75 11.51 -0.76 -6.65
CA ARG A 75 10.70 -0.05 -5.65
C ARG A 75 10.04 1.18 -6.25
N PRO A 76 8.92 1.69 -5.70
CA PRO A 76 8.33 2.93 -6.15
C PRO A 76 9.29 4.12 -5.96
N LYS A 77 9.30 5.07 -6.89
CA LYS A 77 9.85 6.40 -6.63
C LYS A 77 9.00 7.10 -5.58
N LEU A 78 9.61 8.01 -4.82
CA LEU A 78 8.91 8.74 -3.75
C LEU A 78 7.75 9.61 -4.24
N ASP A 79 7.77 10.03 -5.50
CA ASP A 79 6.70 10.81 -6.12
C ASP A 79 5.63 9.94 -6.82
N ASN A 80 5.73 8.62 -6.68
CA ASN A 80 4.87 7.64 -7.34
C ASN A 80 4.81 7.75 -8.88
N SER A 81 5.76 8.47 -9.49
CA SER A 81 5.76 8.69 -10.95
C SER A 81 6.19 7.47 -11.75
N ASP A 82 7.02 6.62 -11.17
CA ASP A 82 7.57 5.40 -11.77
C ASP A 82 8.24 4.53 -10.71
N VAL A 83 8.76 3.39 -11.13
CA VAL A 83 9.64 2.55 -10.32
C VAL A 83 11.10 3.00 -10.44
N GLU A 84 11.92 2.65 -9.47
CA GLU A 84 13.37 2.84 -9.51
C GLU A 84 14.11 1.54 -9.11
N PRO A 85 15.40 1.41 -9.46
CA PRO A 85 16.23 0.28 -9.07
C PRO A 85 16.23 0.01 -7.57
N ALA A 86 16.16 -1.28 -7.21
CA ALA A 86 16.34 -1.78 -5.87
C ALA A 86 17.32 -2.97 -5.90
N ALA A 87 16.93 -4.18 -5.54
CA ALA A 87 17.81 -5.34 -5.67
C ALA A 87 18.21 -5.64 -7.13
N ALA A 88 17.38 -5.24 -8.11
CA ALA A 88 17.82 -5.15 -9.49
C ALA A 88 18.36 -3.73 -9.79
N LYS A 89 19.55 -3.63 -10.38
CA LYS A 89 20.16 -2.36 -10.82
C LYS A 89 19.53 -1.80 -12.10
N SER A 90 18.92 -2.67 -12.92
CA SER A 90 18.20 -2.35 -14.15
C SER A 90 17.29 -3.50 -14.55
N TYR A 91 16.38 -3.24 -15.48
CA TYR A 91 15.60 -4.27 -16.15
C TYR A 91 15.38 -3.92 -17.61
N ASP A 92 15.12 -4.94 -18.42
CA ASP A 92 14.72 -4.83 -19.82
C ASP A 92 13.38 -5.48 -20.03
N VAL A 93 12.58 -4.95 -20.95
CA VAL A 93 11.32 -5.53 -21.41
C VAL A 93 11.44 -5.84 -22.89
N SER A 94 11.07 -7.04 -23.29
CA SER A 94 11.05 -7.42 -24.71
C SER A 94 10.06 -6.57 -25.51
N THR A 95 10.27 -6.44 -26.80
CA THR A 95 9.45 -5.59 -27.68
C THR A 95 7.99 -6.02 -27.76
N ASP A 96 7.70 -7.29 -27.48
CA ASP A 96 6.34 -7.84 -27.38
C ASP A 96 5.74 -7.67 -25.99
N GLY A 97 6.47 -7.10 -25.02
CA GLY A 97 6.02 -6.91 -23.65
C GLY A 97 5.89 -8.19 -22.80
N LEU A 98 6.32 -9.34 -23.33
CA LEU A 98 6.11 -10.65 -22.69
C LEU A 98 7.25 -11.12 -21.80
N THR A 99 8.42 -10.48 -21.86
CA THR A 99 9.58 -10.93 -21.08
C THR A 99 10.21 -9.76 -20.35
N TYR A 100 10.30 -9.86 -19.04
CA TYR A 100 11.05 -8.97 -18.17
C TYR A 100 12.34 -9.62 -17.74
N THR A 101 13.47 -8.95 -17.98
CA THR A 101 14.81 -9.42 -17.61
C THR A 101 15.40 -8.46 -16.58
N PHE A 102 15.59 -8.92 -15.35
CA PHE A 102 16.13 -8.12 -14.25
C PHE A 102 17.62 -8.42 -14.06
N HIS A 103 18.45 -7.37 -14.02
CA HIS A 103 19.88 -7.45 -13.78
C HIS A 103 20.16 -7.08 -12.32
N LEU A 104 20.54 -8.05 -11.52
CA LEU A 104 20.68 -7.87 -10.07
C LEU A 104 21.94 -7.09 -9.68
N GLN A 105 21.90 -6.46 -8.49
CA GLN A 105 23.07 -5.88 -7.83
C GLN A 105 24.06 -6.99 -7.51
N THR A 106 25.28 -6.89 -8.01
CA THR A 106 26.31 -7.95 -7.82
C THR A 106 26.92 -7.95 -6.42
N ASN A 107 26.71 -6.91 -5.64
CA ASN A 107 27.17 -6.77 -4.25
C ASN A 107 26.05 -6.99 -3.22
N ALA A 108 24.83 -7.31 -3.66
CA ALA A 108 23.72 -7.61 -2.76
C ALA A 108 24.00 -8.86 -1.92
N LYS A 109 23.74 -8.75 -0.61
CA LYS A 109 23.93 -9.82 0.35
C LYS A 109 22.73 -9.96 1.26
N TRP A 110 22.48 -11.19 1.67
CA TRP A 110 21.60 -11.52 2.76
C TRP A 110 22.16 -11.05 4.10
N SER A 111 21.32 -10.94 5.11
CA SER A 111 21.72 -10.47 6.44
C SER A 111 22.74 -11.38 7.15
N ASP A 112 22.92 -12.62 6.69
CA ASP A 112 23.96 -13.56 7.12
C ASP A 112 25.29 -13.43 6.32
N GLY A 113 25.34 -12.51 5.33
CA GLY A 113 26.52 -12.22 4.51
C GLY A 113 26.65 -13.04 3.23
N LYS A 114 25.80 -14.04 2.99
CA LYS A 114 25.79 -14.79 1.71
C LYS A 114 25.31 -13.90 0.56
N PRO A 115 25.77 -14.13 -0.69
CA PRO A 115 25.32 -13.37 -1.85
C PRO A 115 23.82 -13.62 -2.12
N VAL A 116 23.12 -12.59 -2.56
CA VAL A 116 21.77 -12.70 -3.12
C VAL A 116 21.90 -13.05 -4.59
N THR A 117 21.13 -14.03 -5.05
CA THR A 117 21.23 -14.56 -6.41
C THR A 117 19.85 -14.65 -7.08
N ALA A 118 19.82 -14.71 -8.41
CA ALA A 118 18.59 -14.83 -9.17
C ALA A 118 17.79 -16.11 -8.83
N SER A 119 18.46 -17.19 -8.39
CA SER A 119 17.79 -18.40 -7.93
C SER A 119 16.96 -18.20 -6.66
N ASP A 120 17.28 -17.19 -5.84
CA ASP A 120 16.50 -16.87 -4.65
C ASP A 120 15.14 -16.27 -5.04
N TRP A 121 15.07 -15.48 -6.13
CA TRP A 121 13.79 -15.04 -6.72
C TRP A 121 13.02 -16.17 -7.35
N VAL A 122 13.69 -17.06 -8.10
CA VAL A 122 12.99 -18.25 -8.66
C VAL A 122 12.34 -19.05 -7.54
N TYR A 123 13.04 -19.22 -6.42
CA TYR A 123 12.48 -19.92 -5.28
C TYR A 123 11.35 -19.12 -4.62
N GLY A 124 11.52 -17.81 -4.40
CA GLY A 124 10.50 -16.93 -3.82
C GLY A 124 9.21 -16.93 -4.63
N PHE A 125 9.28 -16.81 -5.96
CA PHE A 125 8.09 -16.86 -6.83
C PHE A 125 7.45 -18.27 -6.85
N LYS A 126 8.23 -19.34 -6.80
CA LYS A 126 7.69 -20.70 -6.67
C LYS A 126 7.04 -20.92 -5.29
N HIS A 127 7.57 -20.31 -4.24
CA HIS A 127 6.98 -20.34 -2.91
C HIS A 127 5.67 -19.56 -2.87
N LEU A 128 5.65 -18.33 -3.39
CA LEU A 128 4.44 -17.50 -3.54
C LEU A 128 3.34 -18.23 -4.32
N LEU A 129 3.71 -18.82 -5.47
CA LEU A 129 2.77 -19.49 -6.38
C LEU A 129 2.52 -20.97 -6.04
N ASN A 130 2.98 -21.47 -4.89
CA ASN A 130 2.63 -22.81 -4.45
C ASN A 130 1.17 -22.84 -3.96
N PRO A 131 0.24 -23.51 -4.67
CA PRO A 131 -1.18 -23.45 -4.34
C PRO A 131 -1.52 -24.07 -2.98
N ALA A 132 -0.68 -24.97 -2.45
CA ALA A 132 -0.86 -25.51 -1.10
C ALA A 132 -0.63 -24.44 -0.01
N LEU A 133 0.19 -23.41 -0.27
CA LEU A 133 0.47 -22.34 0.68
C LEU A 133 -0.62 -21.26 0.71
N ALA A 134 -1.49 -21.22 -0.29
CA ALA A 134 -2.67 -20.35 -0.38
C ALA A 134 -2.36 -18.86 -0.08
N ALA A 135 -1.28 -18.33 -0.66
CA ALA A 135 -0.89 -16.93 -0.49
C ALA A 135 -1.98 -15.99 -1.02
N GLY A 136 -2.35 -15.00 -0.21
CA GLY A 136 -3.54 -14.17 -0.45
C GLY A 136 -3.43 -13.18 -1.61
N TYR A 137 -2.22 -12.87 -2.08
CA TYR A 137 -1.94 -11.92 -3.17
C TYR A 137 -1.61 -12.59 -4.51
N VAL A 138 -1.78 -13.91 -4.63
CA VAL A 138 -1.55 -14.60 -5.91
C VAL A 138 -2.56 -14.10 -6.95
N ASP A 139 -3.86 -14.15 -6.64
CA ASP A 139 -4.92 -13.54 -7.43
C ASP A 139 -5.19 -12.10 -6.90
N PRO A 140 -5.22 -11.05 -7.73
CA PRO A 140 -5.17 -11.08 -9.20
C PRO A 140 -3.78 -10.76 -9.80
N PHE A 141 -2.71 -10.67 -9.01
CA PHE A 141 -1.46 -10.05 -9.48
C PHE A 141 -0.49 -11.02 -10.16
N PHE A 142 -0.39 -12.25 -9.70
CA PHE A 142 0.67 -13.17 -10.12
C PHE A 142 0.17 -14.32 -10.98
N ASP A 143 -0.97 -14.93 -10.67
CA ASP A 143 -1.53 -16.05 -11.44
C ASP A 143 -2.12 -15.61 -12.78
N THR A 144 -2.65 -14.39 -12.85
CA THR A 144 -3.18 -13.80 -14.09
C THR A 144 -2.09 -13.23 -15.00
N THR A 145 -0.88 -12.96 -14.48
CA THR A 145 0.19 -12.30 -15.23
C THR A 145 1.34 -13.23 -15.62
N ILE A 146 1.80 -14.12 -14.74
CA ILE A 146 2.97 -14.95 -14.98
C ILE A 146 2.63 -16.14 -15.88
N ALA A 147 3.42 -16.36 -16.93
CA ALA A 147 3.25 -17.49 -17.84
C ALA A 147 3.28 -18.82 -17.07
N GLY A 148 2.33 -19.69 -17.35
CA GLY A 148 2.17 -20.98 -16.68
C GLY A 148 1.42 -20.95 -15.36
N ALA A 149 1.00 -19.77 -14.86
CA ALA A 149 0.32 -19.65 -13.57
C ALA A 149 -1.22 -19.69 -13.65
N ALA A 150 -1.82 -19.58 -14.86
CA ALA A 150 -3.27 -19.47 -15.07
C ALA A 150 -4.14 -20.56 -14.42
N ASN A 151 -3.60 -21.72 -14.17
CA ASN A 151 -4.34 -22.84 -13.55
C ASN A 151 -4.07 -22.95 -12.03
N TYR A 152 -3.50 -21.96 -11.41
CA TYR A 152 -3.20 -21.96 -9.96
C TYR A 152 -4.38 -22.48 -9.11
N GLY A 153 -5.57 -21.93 -9.30
CA GLY A 153 -6.78 -22.30 -8.54
C GLY A 153 -7.37 -23.69 -8.84
N THR A 154 -6.83 -24.43 -9.82
CA THR A 154 -7.32 -25.77 -10.22
C THR A 154 -6.36 -26.89 -9.91
N ILE A 155 -5.18 -26.58 -9.37
CA ILE A 155 -4.16 -27.60 -9.02
C ILE A 155 -4.63 -28.39 -7.79
N ASP A 156 -4.48 -29.71 -7.86
CA ASP A 156 -4.73 -30.58 -6.69
C ASP A 156 -3.66 -30.36 -5.62
N VAL A 157 -4.03 -29.60 -4.59
CA VAL A 157 -3.14 -29.23 -3.48
C VAL A 157 -2.76 -30.41 -2.56
N SER A 158 -3.41 -31.57 -2.69
CA SER A 158 -3.05 -32.79 -1.98
C SER A 158 -1.97 -33.60 -2.69
N SER A 159 -1.67 -33.29 -3.96
CA SER A 159 -0.70 -33.96 -4.79
C SER A 159 0.59 -33.17 -4.95
N ALA A 160 1.66 -33.59 -4.25
CA ALA A 160 2.97 -32.97 -4.39
C ALA A 160 3.47 -33.00 -5.86
N SER A 161 3.23 -34.09 -6.59
CA SER A 161 3.64 -34.19 -8.00
C SER A 161 2.88 -33.21 -8.92
N ALA A 162 1.60 -32.93 -8.64
CA ALA A 162 0.83 -31.93 -9.39
C ALA A 162 1.34 -30.51 -9.11
N ILE A 163 1.60 -30.19 -7.83
CA ILE A 163 2.21 -28.92 -7.44
C ILE A 163 3.58 -28.74 -8.07
N ASP A 164 4.46 -29.73 -7.96
CA ASP A 164 5.82 -29.66 -8.51
C ASP A 164 5.82 -29.49 -10.03
N ALA A 165 4.93 -30.20 -10.75
CA ALA A 165 4.76 -30.03 -12.19
C ALA A 165 4.31 -28.60 -12.55
N PHE A 166 3.32 -28.06 -11.83
CA PHE A 166 2.86 -26.68 -11.98
C PHE A 166 3.99 -25.68 -11.73
N LEU A 167 4.68 -25.76 -10.58
CA LEU A 167 5.76 -24.85 -10.21
C LEU A 167 6.96 -24.91 -11.19
N ASN A 168 7.21 -26.07 -11.80
CA ASN A 168 8.26 -26.21 -12.81
C ASN A 168 7.83 -25.67 -14.19
N GLY A 169 6.52 -25.50 -14.43
CA GLY A 169 5.97 -24.89 -15.64
C GLY A 169 5.91 -23.37 -15.61
N LEU A 170 6.20 -22.73 -14.46
CA LEU A 170 6.15 -21.27 -14.33
C LEU A 170 7.20 -20.57 -15.19
N GLY A 171 6.82 -19.44 -15.75
CA GLY A 171 7.66 -18.56 -16.58
C GLY A 171 8.75 -17.81 -15.81
N VAL A 172 9.35 -18.39 -14.78
CA VAL A 172 10.42 -17.77 -13.98
C VAL A 172 11.71 -18.55 -14.12
N SER A 173 12.84 -17.87 -14.34
CA SER A 173 14.13 -18.52 -14.54
C SER A 173 15.31 -17.65 -14.11
N ALA A 174 16.44 -18.30 -13.84
CA ALA A 174 17.72 -17.67 -13.53
C ALA A 174 18.79 -18.23 -14.50
N PRO A 175 19.01 -17.58 -15.65
CA PRO A 175 20.05 -18.02 -16.60
C PRO A 175 21.46 -18.04 -16.01
N ASP A 176 21.72 -17.10 -15.10
CA ASP A 176 22.94 -17.00 -14.29
C ASP A 176 22.62 -16.43 -12.90
N ALA A 177 23.63 -16.27 -12.06
CA ALA A 177 23.46 -15.83 -10.68
C ALA A 177 22.92 -14.39 -10.54
N ASN A 178 23.06 -13.54 -11.55
CA ASN A 178 22.71 -12.12 -11.50
C ASN A 178 21.59 -11.73 -12.48
N THR A 179 21.04 -12.70 -13.21
CA THR A 179 19.97 -12.44 -14.20
C THR A 179 18.73 -13.22 -13.82
N PHE A 180 17.66 -12.52 -13.48
CA PHE A 180 16.35 -13.11 -13.21
C PHE A 180 15.39 -12.76 -14.35
N VAL A 181 14.69 -13.74 -14.88
CA VAL A 181 13.78 -13.58 -16.02
C VAL A 181 12.38 -14.02 -15.65
N ILE A 182 11.40 -13.19 -15.96
CA ILE A 182 9.97 -13.50 -15.85
C ILE A 182 9.34 -13.40 -17.24
N LYS A 183 8.61 -14.45 -17.62
CA LYS A 183 7.74 -14.45 -18.81
C LYS A 183 6.30 -14.27 -18.40
N LEU A 184 5.59 -13.40 -19.12
CA LEU A 184 4.18 -13.09 -18.88
C LEU A 184 3.28 -13.86 -19.86
N GLN A 185 2.00 -14.03 -19.47
CA GLN A 185 0.95 -14.64 -20.31
C GLN A 185 0.49 -13.69 -21.41
N ALA A 186 0.45 -12.39 -21.10
CA ALA A 186 0.10 -11.30 -21.99
C ALA A 186 0.96 -10.07 -21.67
N PRO A 187 1.10 -9.10 -22.58
CA PRO A 187 1.78 -7.86 -22.29
C PRO A 187 1.11 -7.15 -21.11
N ALA A 188 1.90 -6.71 -20.12
CA ALA A 188 1.41 -6.03 -18.93
C ALA A 188 2.38 -4.91 -18.55
N ALA A 189 2.11 -3.68 -19.01
CA ALA A 189 2.96 -2.51 -18.76
C ALA A 189 3.07 -2.15 -17.28
N TYR A 190 2.08 -2.56 -16.49
CA TYR A 190 2.02 -2.37 -15.03
C TYR A 190 2.87 -3.39 -14.26
N PHE A 191 3.34 -4.47 -14.89
CA PHE A 191 4.07 -5.54 -14.18
C PHE A 191 5.31 -5.06 -13.43
N LYS A 192 5.93 -3.97 -13.88
CA LYS A 192 7.02 -3.30 -13.15
C LYS A 192 6.60 -2.86 -11.73
N TRP A 193 5.32 -2.56 -11.51
CA TRP A 193 4.76 -2.25 -10.20
C TRP A 193 4.49 -3.51 -9.38
N VAL A 194 3.97 -4.56 -10.01
CA VAL A 194 3.70 -5.85 -9.34
C VAL A 194 4.96 -6.40 -8.67
N VAL A 195 6.13 -6.24 -9.29
CA VAL A 195 7.41 -6.68 -8.69
C VAL A 195 7.95 -5.74 -7.60
N THR A 196 7.25 -4.64 -7.28
CA THR A 196 7.54 -3.82 -6.11
C THR A 196 6.78 -4.27 -4.85
N LEU A 197 5.74 -5.10 -5.01
CA LEU A 197 4.98 -5.64 -3.89
C LEU A 197 5.90 -6.51 -3.02
N TRP A 198 5.77 -6.42 -1.71
CA TRP A 198 6.64 -7.16 -0.78
C TRP A 198 6.50 -8.68 -0.92
N GLN A 199 5.39 -9.18 -1.48
CA GLN A 199 5.20 -10.59 -1.81
C GLN A 199 6.14 -11.07 -2.93
N ALA A 200 6.61 -10.17 -3.79
CA ALA A 200 7.59 -10.48 -4.84
C ALA A 200 9.04 -10.54 -4.33
N ALA A 201 9.23 -10.62 -3.03
CA ALA A 201 10.56 -10.71 -2.40
C ALA A 201 11.27 -12.04 -2.70
N PRO A 202 12.62 -12.05 -2.69
CA PRO A 202 13.38 -13.30 -2.78
C PRO A 202 13.30 -14.08 -1.47
N ILE A 203 13.37 -15.41 -1.54
CA ILE A 203 13.42 -16.31 -0.38
C ILE A 203 14.57 -17.31 -0.55
N ARG A 204 15.27 -17.59 0.53
CA ARG A 204 16.39 -18.51 0.58
C ARG A 204 15.93 -19.96 0.79
N LYS A 205 16.06 -20.79 -0.24
CA LYS A 205 15.71 -22.21 -0.17
C LYS A 205 16.42 -22.94 0.98
N ASP A 206 17.73 -22.73 1.13
CA ASP A 206 18.52 -23.37 2.17
C ASP A 206 18.12 -22.96 3.60
N VAL A 207 17.61 -21.73 3.77
CA VAL A 207 17.06 -21.26 5.06
C VAL A 207 15.74 -21.95 5.38
N VAL A 208 14.85 -22.03 4.39
CA VAL A 208 13.56 -22.72 4.53
C VAL A 208 13.76 -24.20 4.83
N GLU A 209 14.61 -24.88 4.07
CA GLU A 209 14.93 -26.29 4.29
C GLU A 209 15.63 -26.56 5.64
N ALA A 210 16.54 -25.66 6.07
CA ALA A 210 17.21 -25.80 7.37
C ALA A 210 16.20 -25.68 8.52
N ALA A 211 15.28 -24.72 8.47
CA ALA A 211 14.23 -24.57 9.48
C ALA A 211 13.23 -25.73 9.49
N ALA A 212 13.00 -26.34 8.33
CA ALA A 212 12.17 -27.53 8.16
C ALA A 212 12.83 -28.85 8.62
N GLY A 213 14.13 -28.83 8.94
CA GLY A 213 14.89 -30.02 9.26
C GLY A 213 15.32 -30.84 8.03
N GLY A 214 15.31 -30.25 6.85
CA GLY A 214 15.67 -30.85 5.55
C GLY A 214 14.67 -30.58 4.44
N THR A 215 14.83 -31.22 3.31
CA THR A 215 13.87 -31.14 2.21
C THR A 215 12.51 -31.73 2.61
N PHE A 216 11.44 -31.17 2.06
CA PHE A 216 10.07 -31.56 2.37
C PHE A 216 9.19 -31.54 1.11
N ALA A 217 8.02 -32.18 1.18
CA ALA A 217 7.06 -32.19 0.09
C ALA A 217 6.41 -30.81 -0.09
N SER A 218 6.12 -30.41 -1.33
CA SER A 218 5.47 -29.15 -1.67
C SER A 218 4.06 -28.96 -1.04
N THR A 219 3.49 -30.06 -0.53
CA THR A 219 2.23 -30.09 0.23
C THR A 219 2.38 -29.82 1.73
N ASP A 220 3.61 -29.83 2.27
CA ASP A 220 3.88 -29.68 3.72
C ASP A 220 3.97 -28.18 4.11
N THR A 221 2.82 -27.56 4.33
CA THR A 221 2.71 -26.15 4.68
C THR A 221 3.37 -25.81 6.02
N THR A 222 3.33 -26.73 7.00
CA THR A 222 3.95 -26.51 8.32
C THR A 222 5.46 -26.31 8.19
N LYS A 223 6.12 -27.14 7.38
CA LYS A 223 7.55 -27.03 7.12
C LYS A 223 7.90 -25.84 6.24
N ALA A 224 7.04 -25.52 5.27
CA ALA A 224 7.23 -24.38 4.38
C ALA A 224 7.28 -23.04 5.14
N PHE A 225 6.55 -22.91 6.24
CA PHE A 225 6.48 -21.68 7.05
C PHE A 225 7.40 -21.67 8.28
N ALA A 226 8.07 -22.77 8.60
CA ALA A 226 8.87 -22.92 9.83
C ALA A 226 9.95 -21.83 9.99
N TRP A 227 10.56 -21.40 8.87
CA TRP A 227 11.63 -20.39 8.85
C TRP A 227 11.16 -18.99 9.28
N ALA A 228 9.90 -18.67 9.08
CA ALA A 228 9.31 -17.35 9.34
C ALA A 228 8.80 -17.17 10.78
N ASN A 229 9.05 -18.12 11.67
CA ASN A 229 8.51 -18.12 13.04
C ASN A 229 9.46 -17.55 14.11
N SER A 230 10.70 -17.20 13.74
CA SER A 230 11.71 -16.74 14.71
C SER A 230 12.65 -15.71 14.10
N ALA A 231 12.97 -14.67 14.87
CA ALA A 231 13.95 -13.67 14.49
C ALA A 231 15.32 -14.27 14.08
N THR A 232 15.67 -15.45 14.61
CA THR A 232 16.95 -16.13 14.31
C THR A 232 16.93 -16.90 12.99
N THR A 233 15.76 -17.24 12.48
CA THR A 233 15.61 -17.99 11.22
C THR A 233 15.21 -17.10 10.05
N ILE A 234 14.74 -15.88 10.30
CA ILE A 234 14.36 -14.92 9.27
C ILE A 234 15.62 -14.24 8.74
N ILE A 235 16.05 -14.61 7.55
CA ILE A 235 17.21 -14.06 6.84
C ILE A 235 16.71 -13.22 5.67
N GLY A 236 16.76 -11.90 5.81
CA GLY A 236 16.33 -10.93 4.79
C GLY A 236 17.50 -10.34 4.01
N ASN A 237 17.18 -9.70 2.88
CA ASN A 237 18.12 -8.95 2.02
C ASN A 237 17.92 -7.43 2.10
N GLY A 238 17.00 -6.95 2.94
CA GLY A 238 16.66 -5.54 3.11
C GLY A 238 17.64 -4.77 3.97
N ALA A 239 17.36 -3.47 4.16
CA ALA A 239 18.20 -2.55 4.91
C ALA A 239 18.24 -2.83 6.42
N PHE A 240 17.23 -3.49 6.92
CA PHE A 240 17.12 -3.91 8.32
C PHE A 240 16.93 -5.43 8.40
N LYS A 241 17.13 -5.96 9.59
CA LYS A 241 16.83 -7.34 9.95
C LYS A 241 16.06 -7.38 11.25
N ILE A 242 15.23 -8.39 11.45
CA ILE A 242 14.54 -8.61 12.71
C ILE A 242 15.59 -9.08 13.74
N SER A 243 15.63 -8.42 14.89
CA SER A 243 16.47 -8.83 16.04
C SER A 243 15.64 -9.44 17.17
N GLU A 244 14.35 -9.11 17.25
CA GLU A 244 13.44 -9.59 18.28
C GLU A 244 12.00 -9.62 17.77
N ILE A 245 11.26 -10.65 18.16
CA ILE A 245 9.82 -10.76 18.03
C ILE A 245 9.29 -11.02 19.44
N ALA A 246 8.73 -9.99 20.08
CA ALA A 246 8.06 -10.09 21.35
C ALA A 246 6.55 -10.17 21.11
N ALA A 247 6.03 -11.38 21.01
CA ALA A 247 4.64 -11.64 20.62
C ALA A 247 3.64 -10.81 21.44
N LYS A 248 2.70 -10.14 20.75
CA LYS A 248 1.68 -9.24 21.33
C LYS A 248 2.25 -8.01 22.04
N ASP A 249 3.47 -7.63 21.74
CA ASP A 249 4.11 -6.45 22.32
C ASP A 249 4.82 -5.63 21.25
N HIS A 250 5.85 -6.18 20.58
CA HIS A 250 6.57 -5.46 19.54
C HIS A 250 7.44 -6.34 18.65
N VAL A 251 7.84 -5.79 17.50
CA VAL A 251 8.92 -6.29 16.65
C VAL A 251 10.06 -5.28 16.67
N THR A 252 11.30 -5.74 16.89
CA THR A 252 12.50 -4.91 16.84
C THR A 252 13.29 -5.18 15.58
N LEU A 253 13.56 -4.12 14.81
CA LEU A 253 14.45 -4.12 13.65
C LEU A 253 15.77 -3.42 13.99
N VAL A 254 16.88 -3.97 13.47
CA VAL A 254 18.21 -3.35 13.55
C VAL A 254 18.84 -3.28 12.16
N PRO A 255 19.79 -2.37 11.89
CA PRO A 255 20.45 -2.28 10.59
C PRO A 255 21.03 -3.62 10.15
N ASN A 256 20.87 -3.95 8.88
CA ASN A 256 21.55 -5.06 8.25
C ASN A 256 22.97 -4.61 7.83
N PRO A 257 24.05 -5.11 8.49
CA PRO A 257 25.41 -4.67 8.18
C PRO A 257 25.89 -5.11 6.79
N ASN A 258 25.17 -6.02 6.16
CA ASN A 258 25.49 -6.56 4.84
C ASN A 258 24.64 -5.94 3.71
N TYR A 259 23.77 -4.95 4.05
CA TYR A 259 22.95 -4.31 3.05
C TYR A 259 23.80 -3.59 1.99
N TRP A 260 23.48 -3.82 0.72
CA TRP A 260 24.24 -3.31 -0.42
C TRP A 260 24.12 -1.80 -0.63
N GLY A 261 22.98 -1.22 -0.20
CA GLY A 261 22.67 0.19 -0.38
C GLY A 261 23.24 1.08 0.72
N LYS A 262 22.67 2.27 0.87
CA LYS A 262 23.09 3.22 1.91
C LYS A 262 22.76 2.67 3.30
N ALA A 263 23.74 2.67 4.19
CA ALA A 263 23.54 2.27 5.57
C ALA A 263 22.52 3.17 6.28
N ALA A 264 21.61 2.56 7.06
CA ALA A 264 20.65 3.29 7.87
C ALA A 264 21.34 4.09 8.98
N ILE A 265 20.78 5.25 9.32
CA ILE A 265 21.24 6.08 10.44
C ILE A 265 20.66 5.54 11.75
N LEU A 266 19.38 5.18 11.74
CA LEU A 266 18.72 4.53 12.89
C LEU A 266 19.46 3.25 13.26
N GLN A 267 19.67 3.05 14.57
CA GLN A 267 20.27 1.84 15.10
C GLN A 267 19.24 0.83 15.59
N LYS A 268 18.00 1.28 15.77
CA LYS A 268 16.89 0.43 16.17
C LYS A 268 15.56 1.04 15.70
N ILE A 269 14.63 0.19 15.28
CA ILE A 269 13.23 0.52 15.08
C ILE A 269 12.44 -0.44 15.94
N ILE A 270 11.52 0.07 16.77
CA ILE A 270 10.63 -0.73 17.59
C ILE A 270 9.22 -0.46 17.11
N LEU A 271 8.58 -1.49 16.58
CA LEU A 271 7.22 -1.47 16.06
C LEU A 271 6.30 -2.08 17.12
N TYR A 272 5.64 -1.24 17.90
CA TYR A 272 4.72 -1.66 18.95
C TYR A 272 3.37 -2.12 18.38
N GLU A 273 2.71 -3.03 19.06
CA GLU A 273 1.45 -3.68 18.65
C GLU A 273 0.28 -3.22 19.53
N ILE A 274 0.12 -1.91 19.68
CA ILE A 274 -0.89 -1.31 20.55
C ILE A 274 -2.15 -1.06 19.74
N SER A 275 -3.13 -1.97 19.88
CA SER A 275 -4.39 -1.90 19.10
C SER A 275 -5.39 -0.85 19.64
N ASP A 276 -5.28 -0.43 20.90
CA ASP A 276 -6.10 0.64 21.46
C ASP A 276 -5.49 2.02 21.15
N GLY A 277 -6.15 2.79 20.30
CA GLY A 277 -5.65 4.09 19.84
C GLY A 277 -5.49 5.11 20.96
N ASN A 278 -6.33 5.07 22.01
CA ASN A 278 -6.21 6.01 23.14
C ASN A 278 -4.96 5.70 23.97
N THR A 279 -4.64 4.41 24.14
CA THR A 279 -3.41 3.97 24.78
C THR A 279 -2.20 4.42 23.98
N ALA A 280 -2.17 4.22 22.66
CA ALA A 280 -1.10 4.67 21.80
C ALA A 280 -0.94 6.21 21.86
N TYR A 281 -2.03 6.96 21.82
CA TYR A 281 -2.03 8.42 21.93
C TYR A 281 -1.46 8.89 23.27
N SER A 282 -1.85 8.25 24.40
CA SER A 282 -1.30 8.53 25.72
C SER A 282 0.20 8.25 25.80
N GLN A 283 0.67 7.14 25.20
CA GLN A 283 2.10 6.82 25.14
C GLN A 283 2.88 7.80 24.27
N TYR A 284 2.30 8.29 23.18
CA TYR A 284 2.90 9.37 22.41
C TYR A 284 3.05 10.64 23.25
N GLN A 285 2.00 11.06 23.98
CA GLN A 285 2.04 12.26 24.82
C GLN A 285 3.14 12.18 25.89
N THR A 286 3.35 11.02 26.49
CA THR A 286 4.38 10.79 27.51
C THR A 286 5.79 10.58 26.94
N GLY A 287 5.96 10.49 25.61
CA GLY A 287 7.25 10.27 24.94
C GLY A 287 7.70 8.80 24.89
N ALA A 288 6.82 7.85 25.18
CA ALA A 288 7.09 6.42 25.01
C ALA A 288 7.05 6.01 23.53
N LEU A 289 6.28 6.71 22.72
CA LEU A 289 6.20 6.55 21.25
C LEU A 289 6.65 7.84 20.57
N ASP A 290 7.31 7.68 19.42
CA ASP A 290 7.79 8.77 18.57
C ASP A 290 6.83 9.07 17.42
N MET A 291 5.99 8.07 17.04
CA MET A 291 5.09 8.13 15.90
C MET A 291 3.84 7.28 16.13
N ILE A 292 2.67 7.85 15.81
CA ILE A 292 1.36 7.16 15.90
C ILE A 292 0.37 7.72 14.86
N GLY A 293 -0.62 6.92 14.48
CA GLY A 293 -1.87 7.42 13.89
C GLY A 293 -2.74 8.09 14.96
N VAL A 294 -3.35 9.23 14.65
CA VAL A 294 -4.25 9.96 15.57
C VAL A 294 -5.63 9.28 15.56
N PRO A 295 -6.17 8.86 16.72
CA PRO A 295 -7.55 8.38 16.78
C PRO A 295 -8.53 9.43 16.23
N LEU A 296 -9.52 9.01 15.47
CA LEU A 296 -10.47 9.93 14.81
C LEU A 296 -11.14 10.88 15.81
N ALA A 297 -11.45 10.40 17.01
CA ALA A 297 -12.05 11.22 18.08
C ALA A 297 -11.13 12.35 18.57
N ASP A 298 -9.82 12.19 18.46
CA ASP A 298 -8.82 13.15 18.93
C ASP A 298 -8.34 14.12 17.86
N VAL A 299 -8.70 13.91 16.59
CA VAL A 299 -8.26 14.75 15.45
C VAL A 299 -8.55 16.24 15.72
N THR A 300 -9.75 16.59 16.18
CA THR A 300 -10.11 17.97 16.47
C THR A 300 -9.29 18.55 17.64
N VAL A 301 -9.01 17.74 18.65
CA VAL A 301 -8.17 18.12 19.80
C VAL A 301 -6.75 18.40 19.33
N VAL A 302 -6.14 17.49 18.59
CA VAL A 302 -4.77 17.64 18.04
C VAL A 302 -4.68 18.87 17.12
N ARG A 303 -5.68 19.08 16.26
CA ARG A 303 -5.70 20.21 15.32
C ARG A 303 -5.76 21.57 16.02
N ASN A 304 -6.44 21.65 17.16
CA ASN A 304 -6.57 22.87 17.93
C ASN A 304 -5.46 23.08 18.97
N ASP A 305 -4.66 22.06 19.26
CA ASP A 305 -3.52 22.18 20.17
C ASP A 305 -2.31 22.81 19.44
N PRO A 306 -1.77 23.95 19.92
CA PRO A 306 -0.70 24.67 19.23
C PRO A 306 0.64 23.93 19.17
N VAL A 307 0.83 22.92 20.01
CA VAL A 307 2.05 22.07 20.05
C VAL A 307 1.86 20.84 19.18
N LEU A 308 0.77 20.08 19.39
CA LEU A 308 0.51 18.84 18.67
C LEU A 308 0.24 19.08 17.20
N ASN A 309 -0.47 20.16 16.84
CA ASN A 309 -0.74 20.49 15.45
C ASN A 309 0.54 20.70 14.61
N LYS A 310 1.64 21.18 15.23
CA LYS A 310 2.94 21.30 14.54
C LYS A 310 3.64 19.95 14.33
N GLN A 311 3.28 18.94 15.10
CA GLN A 311 3.78 17.57 15.00
C GLN A 311 2.94 16.72 14.06
N ALA A 312 1.72 17.18 13.74
CA ALA A 312 0.79 16.46 12.90
C ALA A 312 1.24 16.42 11.44
N LYS A 313 1.01 15.28 10.80
CA LYS A 313 1.17 15.03 9.38
C LYS A 313 -0.18 14.64 8.81
N LEU A 314 -0.62 15.36 7.80
CA LEU A 314 -1.82 15.03 7.03
C LEU A 314 -1.38 14.46 5.70
N ILE A 315 -1.61 13.16 5.49
CA ILE A 315 -1.08 12.39 4.36
C ILE A 315 -2.25 11.98 3.47
N PRO A 316 -2.36 12.50 2.23
CA PRO A 316 -3.31 11.98 1.26
C PRO A 316 -3.00 10.52 0.97
N THR A 317 -4.00 9.65 1.07
CA THR A 317 -3.82 8.22 0.85
C THR A 317 -3.99 7.84 -0.62
N ASN A 318 -3.45 6.70 -1.00
CA ASN A 318 -3.68 6.08 -2.31
C ASN A 318 -4.99 5.26 -2.30
N SER A 319 -6.05 5.84 -1.73
CA SER A 319 -7.31 5.16 -1.46
C SER A 319 -8.49 6.04 -1.84
N ASN A 320 -9.63 5.43 -2.09
CA ASN A 320 -10.90 6.15 -2.15
C ASN A 320 -12.04 5.32 -1.56
N TYR A 321 -13.09 6.01 -1.16
CA TYR A 321 -14.34 5.40 -0.72
C TYR A 321 -15.48 5.76 -1.65
N TRP A 322 -16.39 4.79 -1.84
CA TRP A 322 -17.60 4.93 -2.65
C TRP A 322 -18.79 4.19 -2.05
N ILE A 323 -19.93 4.36 -2.70
CA ILE A 323 -21.16 3.62 -2.46
C ILE A 323 -21.32 2.62 -3.59
N SER A 324 -21.44 1.33 -3.28
CA SER A 324 -21.76 0.30 -4.27
C SER A 324 -23.26 0.06 -4.38
N TYR A 325 -23.77 0.09 -5.60
CA TYR A 325 -25.17 -0.15 -5.94
C TYR A 325 -25.32 -1.54 -6.54
N ASN A 326 -26.32 -2.31 -6.10
CA ASN A 326 -26.59 -3.61 -6.72
C ASN A 326 -27.34 -3.43 -8.07
N GLY A 327 -26.60 -3.49 -9.15
CA GLY A 327 -27.12 -3.30 -10.52
C GLY A 327 -28.08 -4.40 -11.01
N LYS A 328 -28.24 -5.48 -10.25
CA LYS A 328 -29.21 -6.54 -10.53
C LYS A 328 -30.58 -6.30 -9.88
N LYS A 329 -30.73 -5.22 -9.13
CA LYS A 329 -31.98 -4.86 -8.41
C LYS A 329 -32.60 -3.59 -8.95
N THR A 330 -33.87 -3.66 -9.32
CA THR A 330 -34.67 -2.49 -9.66
C THR A 330 -35.01 -1.69 -8.39
N PRO A 331 -34.86 -0.32 -8.37
CA PRO A 331 -34.57 0.52 -9.56
C PRO A 331 -33.07 0.82 -9.77
N LEU A 332 -32.15 0.17 -9.04
CA LEU A 332 -30.69 0.40 -9.11
C LEU A 332 -30.05 -0.14 -10.41
N ASP A 333 -30.75 -0.92 -11.20
CA ASP A 333 -30.38 -1.30 -12.57
C ASP A 333 -30.29 -0.10 -13.53
N LYS A 334 -30.99 1.02 -13.21
CA LYS A 334 -31.00 2.24 -14.00
C LYS A 334 -29.86 3.18 -13.62
N ALA A 335 -29.02 3.56 -14.57
CA ALA A 335 -27.91 4.51 -14.33
C ALA A 335 -28.39 5.87 -13.82
N ASP A 336 -29.51 6.39 -14.37
CA ASP A 336 -30.10 7.68 -13.92
C ASP A 336 -30.47 7.65 -12.42
N VAL A 337 -30.90 6.50 -11.88
CA VAL A 337 -31.23 6.36 -10.45
C VAL A 337 -29.96 6.36 -9.60
N ARG A 338 -28.93 5.64 -9.99
CA ARG A 338 -27.65 5.62 -9.29
C ARG A 338 -27.00 7.02 -9.31
N MET A 339 -27.05 7.68 -10.46
CA MET A 339 -26.57 9.06 -10.60
C MET A 339 -27.36 10.03 -9.69
N ALA A 340 -28.67 9.88 -9.59
CA ALA A 340 -29.50 10.69 -8.70
C ALA A 340 -29.13 10.49 -7.23
N LEU A 341 -28.94 9.24 -6.79
CA LEU A 341 -28.47 8.95 -5.43
C LEU A 341 -27.09 9.56 -5.17
N SER A 342 -26.16 9.49 -6.13
CA SER A 342 -24.83 10.08 -6.00
C SER A 342 -24.87 11.61 -5.93
N LYS A 343 -25.66 12.28 -6.82
CA LYS A 343 -25.79 13.74 -6.87
C LYS A 343 -26.51 14.35 -5.67
N SER A 344 -27.18 13.55 -4.89
CA SER A 344 -27.89 14.04 -3.69
C SER A 344 -27.04 13.99 -2.40
N ILE A 345 -25.75 13.66 -2.48
CA ILE A 345 -24.82 13.63 -1.36
C ILE A 345 -23.88 14.83 -1.40
N ASP A 346 -23.89 15.63 -0.34
CA ASP A 346 -22.92 16.71 -0.11
C ASP A 346 -21.61 16.11 0.48
N ARG A 347 -20.66 15.87 -0.40
CA ARG A 347 -19.37 15.27 -0.07
C ARG A 347 -18.49 16.19 0.77
N THR A 348 -18.65 17.50 0.62
CA THR A 348 -17.92 18.48 1.43
C THR A 348 -18.36 18.40 2.88
N LYS A 349 -19.69 18.30 3.12
CA LYS A 349 -20.20 18.07 4.48
C LYS A 349 -19.76 16.70 5.02
N LEU A 350 -19.76 15.65 4.21
CA LEU A 350 -19.27 14.35 4.63
C LEU A 350 -17.83 14.43 5.16
N VAL A 351 -16.93 15.05 4.39
CA VAL A 351 -15.53 15.19 4.80
C VAL A 351 -15.37 16.08 6.03
N ASN A 352 -16.06 17.23 6.07
CA ASN A 352 -15.87 18.19 7.15
C ASN A 352 -16.54 17.76 8.46
N ASP A 353 -17.79 17.30 8.38
CA ASP A 353 -18.63 17.08 9.57
C ASP A 353 -18.43 15.65 10.15
N ILE A 354 -18.18 14.66 9.27
CA ILE A 354 -18.04 13.25 9.66
C ILE A 354 -16.59 12.82 9.78
N ASN A 355 -15.74 13.20 8.81
CA ASN A 355 -14.32 12.83 8.81
C ASN A 355 -13.42 13.91 9.43
N HIS A 356 -14.01 14.93 10.06
CA HIS A 356 -13.28 16.03 10.72
C HIS A 356 -12.23 16.70 9.81
N GLY A 357 -12.48 16.76 8.49
CA GLY A 357 -11.56 17.32 7.49
C GLY A 357 -10.40 16.40 7.12
N ASN A 358 -10.41 15.13 7.52
CA ASN A 358 -9.42 14.13 7.11
C ASN A 358 -9.83 13.49 5.79
N GLY A 359 -9.65 14.19 4.70
CA GLY A 359 -9.95 13.72 3.36
C GLY A 359 -10.22 14.82 2.36
N ALA A 360 -10.43 14.44 1.12
CA ALA A 360 -10.86 15.30 0.03
C ALA A 360 -12.14 14.75 -0.61
N PRO A 361 -13.17 15.59 -0.86
CA PRO A 361 -14.34 15.16 -1.63
C PRO A 361 -13.94 14.68 -3.00
N MET A 362 -14.55 13.57 -3.47
CA MET A 362 -14.30 13.02 -4.80
C MET A 362 -15.58 12.87 -5.62
N THR A 363 -15.46 13.16 -6.90
CA THR A 363 -16.49 12.91 -7.92
C THR A 363 -15.98 12.01 -9.04
N GLY A 364 -14.69 11.72 -9.06
CA GLY A 364 -13.98 10.80 -9.96
C GLY A 364 -13.41 9.60 -9.22
N PHE A 365 -12.75 8.71 -9.94
CA PHE A 365 -12.32 7.42 -9.42
C PHE A 365 -10.88 7.42 -8.90
N ILE A 366 -9.94 7.98 -9.65
CA ILE A 366 -8.52 7.97 -9.26
C ILE A 366 -8.26 9.05 -8.20
N PRO A 367 -7.65 8.71 -7.05
CA PRO A 367 -7.34 9.66 -6.00
C PRO A 367 -6.24 10.64 -6.41
N LYS A 368 -6.25 11.82 -5.77
CA LYS A 368 -5.21 12.82 -5.98
C LYS A 368 -3.83 12.27 -5.55
N GLY A 369 -2.84 12.49 -6.40
CA GLY A 369 -1.47 11.98 -6.19
C GLY A 369 -1.13 10.78 -7.07
N MET A 370 -2.11 10.23 -7.78
CA MET A 370 -1.91 9.15 -8.75
C MET A 370 -1.95 9.63 -10.20
N SER A 371 -1.32 8.87 -11.08
CA SER A 371 -1.48 9.01 -12.52
C SER A 371 -2.94 8.77 -12.92
N GLY A 372 -3.50 9.63 -13.77
CA GLY A 372 -4.90 9.55 -14.18
C GLY A 372 -5.89 10.32 -13.28
N TYR A 373 -5.41 11.02 -12.24
CA TYR A 373 -6.25 11.94 -11.47
C TYR A 373 -6.82 13.04 -12.37
N ASP A 374 -8.14 13.14 -12.43
CA ASP A 374 -8.85 14.13 -13.25
C ASP A 374 -9.68 15.06 -12.36
N THR A 375 -9.36 16.36 -12.41
CA THR A 375 -10.09 17.41 -11.68
C THR A 375 -11.28 17.96 -12.45
N THR A 376 -11.45 17.60 -13.72
CA THR A 376 -12.46 18.19 -14.59
C THR A 376 -13.77 17.45 -14.55
N ASP A 377 -13.78 16.19 -14.08
CA ASP A 377 -15.00 15.42 -13.98
C ASP A 377 -15.86 15.84 -12.78
N ASN A 378 -17.05 16.32 -13.08
CA ASN A 378 -18.03 16.82 -12.11
C ASN A 378 -19.42 16.18 -12.28
N ALA A 379 -19.52 15.10 -13.06
CA ALA A 379 -20.79 14.47 -13.38
C ALA A 379 -21.57 14.03 -12.12
N GLN A 380 -20.85 13.62 -11.06
CA GLN A 380 -21.43 13.23 -9.77
C GLN A 380 -21.46 14.35 -8.71
N SER A 381 -21.19 15.58 -9.07
CA SER A 381 -21.24 16.72 -8.13
C SER A 381 -22.61 16.89 -7.47
N PHE A 382 -22.61 17.40 -6.24
CA PHE A 382 -23.80 17.63 -5.45
C PHE A 382 -24.78 18.59 -6.17
N ASP A 383 -25.92 18.07 -6.55
CA ASP A 383 -27.03 18.79 -7.20
C ASP A 383 -28.36 18.05 -6.96
N PRO A 384 -29.06 18.31 -5.84
CA PRO A 384 -30.33 17.66 -5.54
C PRO A 384 -31.44 17.97 -6.56
N THR A 385 -31.36 19.11 -7.26
CA THR A 385 -32.34 19.48 -8.29
C THR A 385 -32.19 18.58 -9.52
N ALA A 386 -30.95 18.45 -10.00
CA ALA A 386 -30.67 17.52 -11.09
C ALA A 386 -30.95 16.05 -10.69
N ALA A 387 -30.69 15.67 -9.44
CA ALA A 387 -31.01 14.34 -8.92
C ALA A 387 -32.52 14.02 -9.05
N LYS A 388 -33.38 14.94 -8.62
CA LYS A 388 -34.85 14.79 -8.76
C LYS A 388 -35.29 14.70 -10.22
N ALA A 389 -34.71 15.50 -11.11
CA ALA A 389 -34.98 15.45 -12.54
C ALA A 389 -34.61 14.09 -13.15
N LEU A 390 -33.48 13.50 -12.75
CA LEU A 390 -33.04 12.15 -13.17
C LEU A 390 -34.03 11.06 -12.70
N LEU A 391 -34.55 11.14 -11.48
CA LEU A 391 -35.56 10.19 -10.99
C LEU A 391 -36.85 10.29 -11.79
N THR A 392 -37.30 11.51 -12.10
CA THR A 392 -38.47 11.74 -12.95
C THR A 392 -38.27 11.15 -14.36
N LYS A 393 -37.10 11.40 -14.97
CA LYS A 393 -36.71 10.82 -16.25
C LYS A 393 -36.72 9.29 -16.22
N ALA A 394 -36.22 8.71 -15.14
CA ALA A 394 -36.16 7.25 -14.94
C ALA A 394 -37.55 6.64 -14.65
N GLY A 395 -38.58 7.44 -14.38
CA GLY A 395 -39.91 6.98 -13.99
C GLY A 395 -39.90 6.29 -12.62
N VAL A 396 -39.06 6.76 -11.69
CA VAL A 396 -38.90 6.16 -10.35
C VAL A 396 -39.43 7.13 -9.30
N THR A 397 -40.28 6.60 -8.42
CA THR A 397 -40.93 7.41 -7.36
C THR A 397 -40.09 7.39 -6.08
N VAL A 398 -40.35 8.38 -5.22
CA VAL A 398 -39.80 8.39 -3.86
C VAL A 398 -40.16 7.12 -3.08
N ALA A 399 -41.39 6.61 -3.27
CA ALA A 399 -41.84 5.37 -2.64
C ALA A 399 -41.04 4.13 -3.08
N ASP A 400 -40.58 4.10 -4.34
CA ASP A 400 -39.74 3.00 -4.82
C ASP A 400 -38.34 3.05 -4.20
N LEU A 401 -37.74 4.24 -4.08
CA LEU A 401 -36.45 4.41 -3.42
C LEU A 401 -36.53 4.11 -1.92
N SER A 402 -37.64 4.44 -1.26
CA SER A 402 -37.83 4.23 0.18
C SER A 402 -37.92 2.76 0.58
N LYS A 403 -38.02 1.84 -0.38
CA LYS A 403 -37.93 0.39 -0.15
C LYS A 403 -36.49 -0.12 -0.05
N LEU A 404 -35.52 0.67 -0.52
CA LEU A 404 -34.11 0.30 -0.50
C LEU A 404 -33.52 0.41 0.92
N LYS A 405 -32.50 -0.41 1.17
CA LYS A 405 -31.72 -0.39 2.42
C LYS A 405 -30.25 -0.19 2.14
N LEU A 406 -29.60 0.58 2.99
CA LEU A 406 -28.14 0.74 2.98
C LEU A 406 -27.52 -0.27 3.95
N LEU A 407 -26.88 -1.30 3.42
CA LEU A 407 -26.14 -2.28 4.20
C LEU A 407 -24.87 -1.67 4.77
N THR A 408 -24.60 -1.87 6.08
CA THR A 408 -23.39 -1.39 6.74
C THR A 408 -22.86 -2.34 7.80
N ARG A 409 -21.56 -2.20 8.09
CA ARG A 409 -20.87 -2.93 9.17
C ARG A 409 -21.22 -2.33 10.53
N ASN A 410 -21.28 -3.18 11.56
CA ASN A 410 -21.49 -2.75 12.95
C ASN A 410 -20.19 -2.20 13.58
N SER A 411 -19.61 -1.15 12.98
CA SER A 411 -18.57 -0.34 13.60
C SER A 411 -19.05 1.09 13.75
N THR A 412 -18.51 1.83 14.72
CA THR A 412 -18.94 3.21 14.99
C THR A 412 -18.78 4.09 13.76
N GLY A 413 -17.59 4.09 13.12
CA GLY A 413 -17.32 4.89 11.94
C GLY A 413 -18.25 4.56 10.77
N SER A 414 -18.44 3.26 10.46
CA SER A 414 -19.33 2.84 9.38
C SER A 414 -20.78 3.25 9.63
N LYS A 415 -21.28 3.10 10.85
CA LYS A 415 -22.64 3.52 11.21
C LYS A 415 -22.83 5.02 11.06
N THR A 416 -21.90 5.82 11.59
CA THR A 416 -21.98 7.29 11.52
C THR A 416 -21.98 7.77 10.07
N THR A 417 -21.04 7.30 9.25
CA THR A 417 -20.97 7.70 7.85
C THR A 417 -22.20 7.26 7.06
N ASN A 418 -22.64 6.00 7.23
CA ASN A 418 -23.77 5.49 6.48
C ASN A 418 -25.11 6.10 6.93
N GLN A 419 -25.25 6.48 8.21
CA GLN A 419 -26.40 7.26 8.66
C GLN A 419 -26.42 8.65 7.99
N PHE A 420 -25.27 9.33 7.92
CA PHE A 420 -25.17 10.60 7.19
C PHE A 420 -25.62 10.46 5.72
N LEU A 421 -25.19 9.40 5.01
CA LEU A 421 -25.61 9.18 3.61
C LEU A 421 -27.12 9.01 3.49
N VAL A 422 -27.74 8.22 4.36
CA VAL A 422 -29.20 8.01 4.40
C VAL A 422 -29.92 9.32 4.71
N ASP A 423 -29.44 10.12 5.66
CA ASP A 423 -30.02 11.42 6.01
C ASP A 423 -29.94 12.40 4.83
N GLN A 424 -28.84 12.38 4.05
CA GLN A 424 -28.73 13.18 2.82
C GLN A 424 -29.79 12.77 1.78
N TRP A 425 -30.01 11.48 1.53
CA TRP A 425 -31.04 11.00 0.62
C TRP A 425 -32.44 11.36 1.12
N ASN A 426 -32.72 11.13 2.39
CA ASN A 426 -34.02 11.41 2.98
C ASN A 426 -34.35 12.91 2.94
N THR A 427 -33.36 13.77 3.20
CA THR A 427 -33.53 15.22 3.14
C THR A 427 -33.65 15.73 1.70
N ASN A 428 -32.74 15.33 0.83
CA ASN A 428 -32.59 15.93 -0.51
C ASN A 428 -33.56 15.34 -1.53
N LEU A 429 -33.94 14.06 -1.41
CA LEU A 429 -34.86 13.38 -2.31
C LEU A 429 -36.25 13.15 -1.70
N GLY A 430 -36.40 13.29 -0.38
CA GLY A 430 -37.66 13.04 0.33
C GLY A 430 -37.93 11.57 0.58
N THR A 431 -36.90 10.71 0.56
CA THR A 431 -37.02 9.27 0.78
C THR A 431 -37.14 8.93 2.29
N SER A 432 -37.34 7.65 2.59
CA SER A 432 -37.24 7.06 3.93
C SER A 432 -36.35 5.81 3.93
N ILE A 433 -35.24 5.86 3.18
CA ILE A 433 -34.21 4.81 3.15
C ILE A 433 -33.69 4.58 4.58
N GLN A 434 -33.41 3.35 4.95
CA GLN A 434 -32.92 2.97 6.26
C GLN A 434 -31.57 2.26 6.18
N VAL A 435 -30.80 2.35 7.26
CA VAL A 435 -29.54 1.62 7.44
C VAL A 435 -29.84 0.20 7.94
N ASP A 436 -29.26 -0.81 7.28
CA ASP A 436 -29.27 -2.22 7.68
C ASP A 436 -27.92 -2.57 8.30
N VAL A 437 -27.83 -2.57 9.64
CA VAL A 437 -26.58 -2.76 10.39
C VAL A 437 -26.41 -4.22 10.74
N ILE A 438 -25.31 -4.85 10.28
CA ILE A 438 -24.98 -6.24 10.62
C ILE A 438 -23.48 -6.39 10.94
N ASP A 439 -23.07 -7.53 11.48
CA ASP A 439 -21.66 -7.81 11.77
C ASP A 439 -20.82 -7.89 10.48
N SER A 440 -19.53 -7.54 10.59
CA SER A 440 -18.63 -7.42 9.43
C SER A 440 -18.48 -8.72 8.64
N LYS A 441 -18.46 -9.88 9.30
CA LYS A 441 -18.33 -11.18 8.63
C LYS A 441 -19.57 -11.50 7.79
N THR A 442 -20.75 -11.23 8.34
CA THR A 442 -22.03 -11.39 7.63
C THR A 442 -22.17 -10.40 6.48
N VAL A 443 -21.72 -9.13 6.62
CA VAL A 443 -21.68 -8.17 5.50
C VAL A 443 -20.90 -8.75 4.33
N THR A 444 -19.67 -9.19 4.54
CA THR A 444 -18.83 -9.77 3.48
C THR A 444 -19.49 -10.96 2.79
N SER A 445 -20.13 -11.84 3.55
CA SER A 445 -20.88 -12.96 2.98
C SER A 445 -22.08 -12.51 2.14
N ARG A 446 -22.82 -11.48 2.57
CA ARG A 446 -23.99 -10.96 1.85
C ARG A 446 -23.59 -10.25 0.54
N ILE A 447 -22.58 -9.40 0.57
CA ILE A 447 -22.16 -8.69 -0.66
C ILE A 447 -21.65 -9.66 -1.72
N ARG A 448 -20.86 -10.68 -1.33
CA ARG A 448 -20.39 -11.75 -2.24
C ARG A 448 -21.54 -12.56 -2.86
N LYS A 449 -22.68 -12.61 -2.22
CA LYS A 449 -23.89 -13.30 -2.72
C LYS A 449 -24.87 -12.35 -3.42
N GLY A 450 -24.53 -11.06 -3.58
CA GLY A 450 -25.45 -10.06 -4.14
C GLY A 450 -26.69 -9.81 -3.27
N GLN A 451 -26.64 -10.09 -1.96
CA GLN A 451 -27.75 -9.98 -1.02
C GLN A 451 -27.78 -8.63 -0.32
N PHE A 452 -27.76 -7.55 -1.11
CA PHE A 452 -27.86 -6.18 -0.64
C PHE A 452 -28.57 -5.32 -1.70
N ASP A 453 -29.00 -4.10 -1.33
CA ASP A 453 -29.47 -3.09 -2.29
C ASP A 453 -28.36 -2.08 -2.54
N ILE A 454 -27.95 -1.38 -1.49
CA ILE A 454 -26.85 -0.43 -1.49
C ILE A 454 -25.85 -0.87 -0.41
N TYR A 455 -24.56 -0.81 -0.69
CA TYR A 455 -23.51 -1.03 0.29
C TYR A 455 -22.70 0.25 0.43
N GLY A 456 -22.66 0.80 1.64
CA GLY A 456 -21.96 2.04 1.94
C GLY A 456 -20.58 1.82 2.53
N LEU A 457 -19.69 2.80 2.36
CA LEU A 457 -18.28 2.72 2.74
C LEU A 457 -17.58 1.48 2.15
N ASP A 458 -17.85 1.25 0.88
CA ASP A 458 -16.99 0.44 0.04
C ASP A 458 -15.79 1.27 -0.42
N GLY A 459 -14.73 0.66 -0.89
CA GLY A 459 -13.56 1.41 -1.31
C GLY A 459 -12.42 0.53 -1.78
N TRP A 460 -11.37 1.17 -2.23
CA TRP A 460 -10.13 0.53 -2.61
C TRP A 460 -8.93 1.25 -1.99
N ILE A 461 -7.98 0.49 -1.54
CA ILE A 461 -6.64 0.94 -1.15
C ILE A 461 -5.72 0.41 -2.24
N GLY A 462 -5.07 1.32 -2.98
CA GLY A 462 -4.21 0.92 -4.08
C GLY A 462 -2.98 0.17 -3.60
N ASP A 463 -2.74 -1.00 -4.17
CA ASP A 463 -1.56 -1.82 -3.88
C ASP A 463 -0.30 -1.23 -4.50
N TYR A 464 -0.46 -0.50 -5.61
CA TYR A 464 0.59 0.28 -6.28
C TYR A 464 0.00 1.46 -7.06
N PRO A 465 0.79 2.51 -7.35
CA PRO A 465 0.28 3.73 -7.98
C PRO A 465 0.13 3.62 -9.50
N ASP A 466 -0.48 2.56 -10.00
CA ASP A 466 -0.83 2.38 -11.41
C ASP A 466 -2.34 2.26 -11.59
N GLN A 467 -2.85 2.78 -12.69
CA GLN A 467 -4.28 2.80 -13.00
C GLN A 467 -4.88 1.40 -13.12
N GLN A 468 -4.10 0.40 -13.53
CA GLN A 468 -4.57 -0.98 -13.66
C GLN A 468 -5.15 -1.51 -12.35
N ASP A 469 -4.48 -1.27 -11.23
CA ASP A 469 -4.89 -1.68 -9.89
C ASP A 469 -6.30 -1.18 -9.48
N TRP A 470 -6.79 -0.15 -10.16
CA TRP A 470 -8.07 0.50 -9.91
C TRP A 470 -9.17 0.08 -10.90
N PHE A 471 -8.83 -0.10 -12.18
CA PHE A 471 -9.84 -0.31 -13.21
C PHE A 471 -10.27 -1.76 -13.36
N ASP A 472 -9.41 -2.71 -13.02
CA ASP A 472 -9.74 -4.14 -13.06
C ASP A 472 -10.87 -4.53 -12.12
N ILE A 473 -11.04 -3.78 -11.02
CA ILE A 473 -12.09 -3.97 -10.02
C ILE A 473 -13.50 -4.02 -10.67
N PHE A 474 -13.71 -3.24 -11.75
CA PHE A 474 -15.03 -3.10 -12.37
C PHE A 474 -15.23 -3.94 -13.62
N GLN A 475 -14.30 -4.80 -13.98
CA GLN A 475 -14.50 -5.75 -15.06
C GLN A 475 -15.69 -6.70 -14.76
N THR A 476 -16.33 -7.20 -15.80
CA THR A 476 -17.48 -8.12 -15.66
C THR A 476 -17.09 -9.42 -14.95
N SER A 477 -15.85 -9.90 -15.14
CA SER A 477 -15.29 -11.07 -14.47
C SER A 477 -15.17 -10.89 -12.96
N ALA A 478 -15.00 -9.65 -12.47
CA ALA A 478 -14.88 -9.33 -11.06
C ALA A 478 -16.23 -9.29 -10.31
N CYS A 479 -17.36 -9.60 -10.99
CA CYS A 479 -18.68 -9.66 -10.35
C CYS A 479 -18.67 -10.62 -9.16
N HIS A 480 -19.13 -10.11 -7.99
CA HIS A 480 -19.15 -10.81 -6.71
C HIS A 480 -17.77 -11.10 -6.06
N SER A 481 -16.67 -10.66 -6.69
CA SER A 481 -15.33 -10.68 -6.07
C SER A 481 -14.89 -9.29 -5.64
N LEU A 482 -14.87 -8.32 -6.55
CA LEU A 482 -14.53 -6.92 -6.33
C LEU A 482 -15.63 -5.98 -6.85
N ASN A 483 -16.22 -6.27 -8.02
CA ASN A 483 -17.38 -5.56 -8.55
C ASN A 483 -18.67 -6.05 -7.85
N TRP A 484 -18.91 -5.57 -6.65
CA TRP A 484 -20.08 -6.00 -5.86
C TRP A 484 -21.41 -5.65 -6.52
N GLY A 485 -21.47 -4.56 -7.25
CA GLY A 485 -22.66 -4.11 -7.97
C GLY A 485 -23.02 -4.95 -9.19
N CYS A 486 -22.07 -5.71 -9.73
CA CYS A 486 -22.21 -6.49 -10.97
C CYS A 486 -22.79 -5.66 -12.14
N ILE A 487 -22.42 -4.39 -12.22
CA ILE A 487 -22.82 -3.48 -13.29
C ILE A 487 -21.85 -3.67 -14.44
N THR A 488 -22.41 -4.03 -15.61
CA THR A 488 -21.65 -4.22 -16.84
C THR A 488 -21.79 -3.01 -17.73
N ILE A 489 -20.69 -2.50 -18.27
CA ILE A 489 -20.67 -1.39 -19.23
C ILE A 489 -20.19 -1.94 -20.57
N PRO A 490 -20.98 -1.82 -21.65
CA PRO A 490 -20.56 -2.30 -22.97
C PRO A 490 -19.22 -1.69 -23.40
N GLY A 491 -18.25 -2.53 -23.78
CA GLY A 491 -16.93 -2.13 -24.24
C GLY A 491 -15.91 -1.81 -23.14
N TYR A 492 -16.31 -1.77 -21.88
CA TYR A 492 -15.39 -1.48 -20.75
C TYR A 492 -14.29 -2.54 -20.63
N ASP A 493 -14.64 -3.82 -20.51
CA ASP A 493 -13.69 -4.92 -20.34
C ASP A 493 -12.65 -4.97 -21.47
N ALA A 494 -13.12 -4.78 -22.73
CA ALA A 494 -12.22 -4.75 -23.87
C ALA A 494 -11.26 -3.55 -23.84
N LEU A 495 -11.73 -2.40 -23.35
CA LEU A 495 -10.91 -1.20 -23.20
C LEU A 495 -9.85 -1.39 -22.10
N ILE A 496 -10.21 -2.01 -20.97
CA ILE A 496 -9.26 -2.30 -19.88
C ILE A 496 -8.21 -3.30 -20.37
N THR A 497 -8.61 -4.43 -20.96
CA THR A 497 -7.66 -5.41 -21.53
C THR A 497 -6.68 -4.77 -22.52
N LYS A 498 -7.18 -3.83 -23.35
CA LYS A 498 -6.32 -3.06 -24.26
C LYS A 498 -5.34 -2.16 -23.50
N ALA A 499 -5.82 -1.41 -22.50
CA ALA A 499 -5.01 -0.49 -21.73
C ALA A 499 -3.92 -1.20 -20.91
N ASP A 500 -4.23 -2.37 -20.35
CA ASP A 500 -3.30 -3.19 -19.56
C ASP A 500 -2.10 -3.65 -20.40
N GLY A 501 -2.36 -4.03 -21.66
CA GLY A 501 -1.35 -4.47 -22.61
C GLY A 501 -0.62 -3.34 -23.37
N GLU A 502 -1.09 -2.08 -23.26
CA GLU A 502 -0.53 -0.96 -24.01
C GLU A 502 0.81 -0.50 -23.41
N LEU A 503 1.87 -0.56 -24.20
CA LEU A 503 3.23 -0.16 -23.81
C LEU A 503 3.50 1.34 -23.99
N ASP A 504 2.77 2.02 -24.91
CA ASP A 504 2.81 3.47 -25.04
C ASP A 504 2.03 4.11 -23.88
N GLN A 505 2.76 4.67 -22.91
CA GLN A 505 2.17 5.26 -21.70
C GLN A 505 1.18 6.40 -22.01
N VAL A 506 1.37 7.15 -23.09
CA VAL A 506 0.46 8.25 -23.47
C VAL A 506 -0.88 7.68 -23.96
N GLN A 507 -0.83 6.65 -24.80
CA GLN A 507 -2.03 5.98 -25.27
C GLN A 507 -2.73 5.22 -24.14
N ARG A 508 -1.96 4.54 -23.30
CA ARG A 508 -2.45 3.83 -22.11
C ARG A 508 -3.24 4.76 -21.17
N ASN A 509 -2.68 5.92 -20.86
CA ASN A 509 -3.37 6.92 -20.04
C ASN A 509 -4.67 7.41 -20.67
N LYS A 510 -4.74 7.59 -22.00
CA LYS A 510 -5.99 7.97 -22.69
C LYS A 510 -7.05 6.89 -22.59
N ASP A 511 -6.66 5.64 -22.72
CA ASP A 511 -7.58 4.51 -22.64
C ASP A 511 -8.18 4.42 -21.22
N TYR A 512 -7.37 4.55 -20.16
CA TYR A 512 -7.86 4.58 -18.77
C TYR A 512 -8.72 5.82 -18.45
N LEU A 513 -8.37 7.00 -18.96
CA LEU A 513 -9.24 8.19 -18.80
C LEU A 513 -10.60 7.98 -19.48
N THR A 514 -10.63 7.29 -20.62
CA THR A 514 -11.88 6.91 -21.27
C THR A 514 -12.67 5.92 -20.42
N ALA A 515 -12.00 4.92 -19.84
CA ALA A 515 -12.61 3.96 -18.93
C ALA A 515 -13.16 4.65 -17.67
N GLN A 516 -12.40 5.58 -17.07
CA GLN A 516 -12.85 6.37 -15.92
C GLN A 516 -14.15 7.11 -16.24
N LYS A 517 -14.20 7.78 -17.39
CA LYS A 517 -15.42 8.46 -17.82
C LYS A 517 -16.60 7.51 -17.98
N MET A 518 -16.38 6.30 -18.51
CA MET A 518 -17.45 5.27 -18.60
C MET A 518 -17.98 4.90 -17.22
N LEU A 519 -17.12 4.71 -16.20
CA LEU A 519 -17.55 4.40 -14.83
C LEU A 519 -18.36 5.55 -14.22
N ILE A 520 -17.91 6.79 -14.39
CA ILE A 520 -18.52 7.99 -13.80
C ILE A 520 -19.88 8.26 -14.44
N ASP A 521 -19.95 8.29 -15.77
CA ASP A 521 -21.17 8.59 -16.52
C ASP A 521 -22.30 7.56 -16.28
N ASN A 522 -21.91 6.30 -16.03
CA ASN A 522 -22.86 5.23 -15.72
C ASN A 522 -23.16 5.09 -14.23
N ALA A 523 -22.56 5.95 -13.39
CA ALA A 523 -22.66 5.88 -11.94
C ALA A 523 -22.54 4.44 -11.43
N VAL A 524 -21.47 3.73 -11.86
CA VAL A 524 -21.24 2.34 -11.44
C VAL A 524 -21.14 2.28 -9.93
N VAL A 525 -20.52 3.30 -9.34
CA VAL A 525 -20.50 3.57 -7.92
C VAL A 525 -20.78 5.06 -7.65
N GLY A 526 -21.18 5.40 -6.44
CA GLY A 526 -21.26 6.78 -5.98
C GLY A 526 -19.96 7.18 -5.30
N PHE A 527 -19.03 7.86 -5.99
CA PHE A 527 -17.77 8.30 -5.38
C PHE A 527 -18.02 9.22 -4.20
N MET A 528 -17.24 9.10 -3.14
CA MET A 528 -17.41 9.88 -1.93
C MET A 528 -16.21 10.75 -1.58
N PHE A 529 -15.11 10.16 -1.16
CA PHE A 529 -13.93 10.90 -0.74
C PHE A 529 -12.66 10.05 -0.81
N GLN A 530 -11.52 10.73 -0.97
CA GLN A 530 -10.19 10.22 -0.69
C GLN A 530 -9.93 10.43 0.81
N PRO A 531 -9.65 9.39 1.60
CA PRO A 531 -9.26 9.57 2.99
C PRO A 531 -7.86 10.18 3.08
N TYR A 532 -7.58 10.84 4.21
CA TYR A 532 -6.24 11.26 4.57
C TYR A 532 -5.90 10.63 5.92
N GLU A 533 -4.71 10.12 6.06
CA GLU A 533 -4.17 9.77 7.35
C GLU A 533 -3.76 11.03 8.11
N TYR A 534 -3.91 10.98 9.41
CA TYR A 534 -3.56 12.07 10.29
C TYR A 534 -2.72 11.52 11.42
N ASP A 535 -1.40 11.75 11.32
CA ASP A 535 -0.41 11.14 12.19
C ASP A 535 0.29 12.19 13.03
N LEU A 536 0.78 11.76 14.20
CA LEU A 536 1.67 12.53 15.03
C LEU A 536 3.09 11.97 14.94
N VAL A 537 4.05 12.83 14.67
CA VAL A 537 5.48 12.52 14.61
C VAL A 537 6.24 13.50 15.50
N LYS A 538 7.06 12.99 16.43
CA LYS A 538 7.88 13.84 17.31
C LYS A 538 8.83 14.73 16.50
N PRO A 539 9.05 16.00 16.91
CA PRO A 539 9.83 16.96 16.12
C PRO A 539 11.30 16.56 15.93
N TYR A 540 11.82 15.69 16.79
CA TYR A 540 13.18 15.19 16.68
C TYR A 540 13.36 14.02 15.72
N VAL A 541 12.27 13.47 15.19
CA VAL A 541 12.31 12.46 14.11
C VAL A 541 12.45 13.18 12.78
N GLY A 542 13.56 12.98 12.11
CA GLY A 542 13.88 13.60 10.82
C GLY A 542 14.15 12.59 9.72
N GLY A 543 14.32 13.07 8.49
CA GLY A 543 14.66 12.25 7.32
C GLY A 543 13.56 11.33 6.82
N LEU A 544 12.31 11.52 7.28
CA LEU A 544 11.14 10.81 6.76
C LEU A 544 10.79 11.33 5.37
N SER A 545 10.66 10.43 4.42
CA SER A 545 10.17 10.73 3.07
C SER A 545 8.69 10.36 2.99
N ILE A 546 7.83 11.26 3.48
CA ILE A 546 6.38 11.05 3.53
C ILE A 546 5.78 11.29 2.15
N THR A 547 5.03 10.34 1.63
CA THR A 547 4.40 10.36 0.30
C THR A 547 2.99 9.77 0.34
N THR A 548 2.25 9.85 -0.75
CA THR A 548 0.94 9.19 -0.87
C THR A 548 1.04 7.66 -0.86
N GLY A 549 2.24 7.09 -1.06
CA GLY A 549 2.48 5.65 -0.92
C GLY A 549 2.66 5.19 0.53
N ASP A 550 2.76 6.14 1.49
CA ASP A 550 2.85 5.83 2.92
C ASP A 550 1.48 5.59 3.57
N ASP A 551 0.39 5.69 2.82
CA ASP A 551 -0.98 5.42 3.28
C ASP A 551 -1.19 3.99 3.76
N GLN A 552 -0.16 3.19 3.63
CA GLN A 552 -0.20 1.78 3.96
C GLN A 552 -0.14 1.53 5.47
N ASN A 553 0.60 2.32 6.27
CA ASN A 553 0.64 2.12 7.72
C ASN A 553 1.28 3.25 8.55
N LEU A 554 2.50 3.68 8.21
CA LEU A 554 3.29 4.60 9.04
C LEU A 554 4.03 5.63 8.18
N PRO A 555 4.11 6.90 8.64
CA PRO A 555 4.76 7.97 7.89
C PRO A 555 6.19 7.65 7.48
N GLY A 556 6.48 7.67 6.18
CA GLY A 556 7.81 7.46 5.61
C GLY A 556 8.30 6.01 5.67
N ASP A 557 7.45 5.04 5.97
CA ASP A 557 7.83 3.63 6.13
C ASP A 557 8.29 2.96 4.83
N LEU A 558 8.05 3.57 3.69
CA LEU A 558 8.67 3.13 2.44
C LEU A 558 10.20 3.24 2.47
N ARG A 559 10.78 4.18 3.25
CA ARG A 559 12.24 4.45 3.27
C ARG A 559 12.79 4.95 4.59
N TRP A 560 12.66 4.21 5.67
CA TRP A 560 13.28 4.57 6.94
C TRP A 560 14.83 4.46 6.95
N THR A 561 15.45 4.03 5.85
CA THR A 561 16.91 4.11 5.68
C THR A 561 17.45 5.54 5.74
N THR A 562 16.62 6.54 5.47
CA THR A 562 16.97 7.97 5.57
C THR A 562 16.57 8.60 6.89
N ALA A 563 15.75 7.93 7.70
CA ALA A 563 15.24 8.43 8.97
C ALA A 563 16.36 8.51 10.02
N TYR A 564 16.24 9.48 10.94
CA TYR A 564 17.19 9.72 12.02
C TYR A 564 16.51 10.42 13.20
N ILE A 565 17.18 10.40 14.34
CA ILE A 565 16.79 11.15 15.54
C ILE A 565 17.78 12.31 15.73
N THR A 566 17.26 13.53 15.91
CA THR A 566 18.07 14.68 16.31
C THR A 566 18.24 14.75 17.84
N ALA A 567 19.27 15.44 18.33
CA ALA A 567 19.43 15.70 19.77
C ALA A 567 18.23 16.52 20.29
N HIS A 568 17.64 16.13 21.39
CA HIS A 568 16.44 16.72 22.01
C HIS A 568 16.47 16.58 23.53
#